data_1b94ea1e8a4ab00820c447277f07a63f
#
_entry.id   1b94ea1e8a4ab00820c447277f07a63f
#
_cell.length_a   1.000
_cell.length_b   1.000
_cell.length_c   1.000
_cell.angle_alpha   90.00
_cell.angle_beta   90.00
_cell.angle_gamma   90.00
#
_symmetry.space_group_name_H-M   'P 1'
#
loop_
_entity.id
_entity.type
_entity.pdbx_description
1 polymer ?
#
loop_
_entity_poly.entity_id
_entity_poly.type
_entity_poly.pdbx_seq_one_letter_code
_entity_poly.pdbx_strand_id
1 'polypeptide(L)'
;MISKKHKVSQTLFNTQLKMKKLVERKYLLTFIVITSLFALWGFANDITNPMVAAFKTLMEISNAEASLIQFAFYGGYATMAIPAALFIQKYSYKKGVLLGLALYAIGAFLFIPAANLQSFAFFCISLYILTFGLAFLETTANPFILSLGAKETSTQRLNLAQAFNPMGSLCGMFIASQVVLPQLLSDKRDAAGQTIFETLSAAEKADIRVHDLAVIRNPYVAIGFVVLAVFIIIALMKMPKTESEEKKASGDVHTKGQTLRNLWHNTIYREGVMAQMFYVAAQIMVWTFIIQYADNLGINKATAQMYNIVAMSLNLSGRFIGTFIMHYVNTRRLLMLFGIGASVCTLGAICIEGMWGLYSLVAISLFMSIMFPTIYGIALENVDSKDTHLGAAFLVMAIVGGALMPPLQGMLIDQETIWGMPAVNMSFLLPLVCFLVIIVYGYRSFMQLKSIK
;
A
#
# COMPACT_ATOMS: atom_id res chain seq x y z
N MET A 1 -44.21 -30.15 -20.13
CA MET A 1 -43.35 -29.00 -20.49
C MET A 1 -42.71 -28.32 -19.28
N ILE A 2 -43.34 -28.28 -18.12
CA ILE A 2 -42.86 -27.63 -16.87
C ILE A 2 -41.64 -28.34 -16.25
N SER A 3 -41.55 -29.68 -16.32
CA SER A 3 -40.46 -30.50 -15.76
C SER A 3 -39.09 -30.27 -16.45
N LYS A 4 -39.09 -29.98 -17.76
CA LYS A 4 -37.83 -29.71 -18.52
C LYS A 4 -37.25 -28.32 -18.18
N LYS A 5 -38.08 -27.29 -17.94
CA LYS A 5 -37.64 -25.96 -17.53
C LYS A 5 -37.04 -25.96 -16.12
N HIS A 6 -37.58 -26.78 -15.21
CA HIS A 6 -37.03 -26.89 -13.83
C HIS A 6 -35.69 -27.62 -13.81
N LYS A 7 -35.50 -28.67 -14.62
CA LYS A 7 -34.21 -29.37 -14.76
C LYS A 7 -33.14 -28.48 -15.41
N VAL A 8 -33.48 -27.71 -16.43
CA VAL A 8 -32.56 -26.77 -17.07
C VAL A 8 -32.17 -25.63 -16.11
N SER A 9 -33.12 -25.10 -15.32
CA SER A 9 -32.85 -24.09 -14.29
C SER A 9 -31.96 -24.65 -13.16
N GLN A 10 -32.23 -25.87 -12.69
CA GLN A 10 -31.36 -26.52 -11.67
C GLN A 10 -29.97 -26.90 -12.24
N THR A 11 -29.86 -27.30 -13.49
CA THR A 11 -28.56 -27.59 -14.12
C THR A 11 -27.77 -26.30 -14.35
N LEU A 12 -28.42 -25.21 -14.77
CA LEU A 12 -27.82 -23.89 -14.88
C LEU A 12 -27.43 -23.33 -13.50
N PHE A 13 -28.26 -23.50 -12.49
CA PHE A 13 -27.98 -23.12 -11.12
C PHE A 13 -26.81 -23.94 -10.52
N ASN A 14 -26.80 -25.27 -10.77
CA ASN A 14 -25.69 -26.16 -10.34
C ASN A 14 -24.42 -25.93 -11.16
N THR A 15 -24.51 -25.48 -12.40
CA THR A 15 -23.32 -25.13 -13.23
C THR A 15 -22.75 -23.76 -12.82
N GLN A 16 -23.59 -22.84 -12.36
CA GLN A 16 -23.14 -21.57 -11.74
C GLN A 16 -22.55 -21.77 -10.34
N LEU A 17 -22.98 -22.81 -9.61
CA LEU A 17 -22.47 -23.19 -8.27
C LEU A 17 -21.22 -24.06 -8.30
N LYS A 18 -20.67 -24.38 -9.48
CA LYS A 18 -19.32 -24.93 -9.54
C LYS A 18 -18.35 -23.81 -9.18
N MET A 19 -18.18 -23.63 -7.86
CA MET A 19 -17.28 -22.64 -7.25
C MET A 19 -15.95 -22.65 -7.99
N LYS A 20 -15.69 -21.64 -8.84
CA LYS A 20 -14.40 -21.50 -9.51
C LYS A 20 -13.36 -21.36 -8.43
N LYS A 21 -12.36 -22.23 -8.41
CA LYS A 21 -11.27 -22.18 -7.43
C LYS A 21 -10.56 -20.83 -7.54
N LEU A 22 -10.34 -20.19 -6.40
CA LEU A 22 -9.65 -18.91 -6.34
C LEU A 22 -8.24 -19.00 -6.92
N VAL A 23 -7.53 -20.09 -6.60
CA VAL A 23 -6.22 -20.44 -7.13
C VAL A 23 -6.25 -21.90 -7.59
N GLU A 24 -5.77 -22.18 -8.79
CA GLU A 24 -5.62 -23.55 -9.26
C GLU A 24 -4.47 -24.23 -8.50
N ARG A 25 -4.63 -25.55 -8.22
CA ARG A 25 -3.65 -26.31 -7.42
C ARG A 25 -2.22 -26.23 -7.96
N LYS A 26 -2.06 -26.17 -9.29
CA LYS A 26 -0.75 -26.04 -9.96
C LYS A 26 -0.04 -24.70 -9.67
N TYR A 27 -0.79 -23.66 -9.30
CA TYR A 27 -0.26 -22.31 -8.99
C TYR A 27 -0.17 -22.02 -7.50
N LEU A 28 -0.65 -22.93 -6.64
CA LEU A 28 -0.81 -22.66 -5.20
C LEU A 28 0.53 -22.30 -4.52
N LEU A 29 1.59 -23.03 -4.79
CA LEU A 29 2.92 -22.74 -4.22
C LEU A 29 3.43 -21.38 -4.67
N THR A 30 3.32 -21.08 -5.96
CA THR A 30 3.71 -19.80 -6.53
C THR A 30 2.89 -18.65 -5.91
N PHE A 31 1.58 -18.87 -5.76
CA PHE A 31 0.69 -17.90 -5.12
C PHE A 31 1.10 -17.62 -3.67
N ILE A 32 1.38 -18.65 -2.86
CA ILE A 32 1.80 -18.50 -1.46
C ILE A 32 3.11 -17.68 -1.37
N VAL A 33 4.12 -18.06 -2.17
CA VAL A 33 5.42 -17.39 -2.16
C VAL A 33 5.32 -15.93 -2.61
N ILE A 34 4.58 -15.65 -3.68
CA ILE A 34 4.39 -14.26 -4.13
C ILE A 34 3.54 -13.45 -3.12
N THR A 35 2.56 -14.10 -2.50
CA THR A 35 1.73 -13.46 -1.47
C THR A 35 2.56 -13.06 -0.23
N SER A 36 3.57 -13.85 0.15
CA SER A 36 4.45 -13.50 1.29
C SER A 36 5.25 -12.21 1.05
N LEU A 37 5.50 -11.84 -0.21
CA LEU A 37 6.18 -10.59 -0.55
C LEU A 37 5.38 -9.35 -0.09
N PHE A 38 4.04 -9.43 -0.10
CA PHE A 38 3.21 -8.32 0.36
C PHE A 38 3.39 -8.02 1.85
N ALA A 39 3.66 -9.06 2.66
CA ALA A 39 4.01 -8.87 4.07
C ALA A 39 5.35 -8.14 4.23
N LEU A 40 6.35 -8.47 3.40
CA LEU A 40 7.65 -7.78 3.42
C LEU A 40 7.52 -6.30 3.04
N TRP A 41 6.59 -5.97 2.14
CA TRP A 41 6.29 -4.56 1.81
C TRP A 41 5.71 -3.80 2.97
N GLY A 42 4.64 -4.34 3.55
CA GLY A 42 3.98 -3.70 4.69
C GLY A 42 4.96 -3.48 5.84
N PHE A 43 5.80 -4.47 6.13
CA PHE A 43 6.83 -4.37 7.15
C PHE A 43 7.79 -3.21 6.89
N ALA A 44 8.35 -3.11 5.67
CA ALA A 44 9.31 -2.06 5.32
C ALA A 44 8.69 -0.65 5.38
N ASN A 45 7.42 -0.51 4.98
CA ASN A 45 6.71 0.75 5.02
C ASN A 45 6.54 1.26 6.45
N ASP A 46 6.04 0.41 7.34
CA ASP A 46 5.58 0.86 8.65
C ASP A 46 6.65 0.79 9.74
N ILE A 47 7.73 0.06 9.55
CA ILE A 47 8.90 0.18 10.43
C ILE A 47 9.64 1.51 10.20
N THR A 48 9.56 2.08 8.99
CA THR A 48 10.23 3.33 8.65
C THR A 48 9.58 4.55 9.30
N ASN A 49 8.25 4.57 9.42
CA ASN A 49 7.52 5.73 9.92
C ASN A 49 7.95 6.21 11.31
N PRO A 50 8.05 5.37 12.36
CA PRO A 50 8.54 5.78 13.67
C PRO A 50 10.00 6.22 13.67
N MET A 51 10.81 5.71 12.73
CA MET A 51 12.23 6.05 12.62
C MET A 51 12.47 7.50 12.18
N VAL A 52 11.52 8.12 11.47
CA VAL A 52 11.64 9.54 11.06
C VAL A 52 11.85 10.45 12.27
N ALA A 53 11.04 10.26 13.32
CA ALA A 53 11.16 11.04 14.55
C ALA A 53 12.49 10.76 15.28
N ALA A 54 12.92 9.50 15.32
CA ALA A 54 14.18 9.10 15.92
C ALA A 54 15.37 9.74 15.20
N PHE A 55 15.41 9.71 13.86
CA PHE A 55 16.45 10.39 13.09
C PHE A 55 16.50 11.87 13.31
N LYS A 56 15.34 12.55 13.43
CA LYS A 56 15.27 13.97 13.69
C LYS A 56 16.00 14.34 14.99
N THR A 57 15.69 13.64 16.08
CA THR A 57 16.31 13.89 17.39
C THR A 57 17.80 13.53 17.36
N LEU A 58 18.13 12.32 16.87
CA LEU A 58 19.48 11.75 16.92
C LEU A 58 20.49 12.52 16.07
N MET A 59 20.05 12.98 14.90
CA MET A 59 20.91 13.68 13.93
C MET A 59 20.81 15.21 14.07
N GLU A 60 19.98 15.69 14.99
CA GLU A 60 19.76 17.14 15.24
C GLU A 60 19.40 17.90 13.95
N ILE A 61 18.57 17.28 13.08
CA ILE A 61 18.15 17.84 11.78
C ILE A 61 16.79 18.53 11.87
N SER A 62 16.55 19.42 10.91
CA SER A 62 15.26 20.11 10.77
C SER A 62 14.11 19.18 10.37
N ASN A 63 12.86 19.62 10.55
CA ASN A 63 11.67 18.91 10.04
C ASN A 63 11.71 18.75 8.52
N ALA A 64 12.20 19.77 7.80
CA ALA A 64 12.34 19.73 6.36
C ALA A 64 13.34 18.64 5.92
N GLU A 65 14.50 18.55 6.59
CA GLU A 65 15.48 17.49 6.31
C GLU A 65 14.93 16.11 6.67
N ALA A 66 14.28 15.94 7.83
CA ALA A 66 13.66 14.67 8.22
C ALA A 66 12.59 14.21 7.21
N SER A 67 11.89 15.14 6.56
CA SER A 67 10.91 14.83 5.52
C SER A 67 11.52 14.20 4.25
N LEU A 68 12.84 14.33 4.05
CA LEU A 68 13.55 13.66 2.95
C LEU A 68 13.46 12.14 3.04
N ILE A 69 13.23 11.57 4.23
CA ILE A 69 12.97 10.14 4.41
C ILE A 69 11.69 9.73 3.65
N GLN A 70 10.62 10.52 3.81
CA GLN A 70 9.35 10.28 3.09
C GLN A 70 9.52 10.49 1.58
N PHE A 71 10.26 11.53 1.19
CA PHE A 71 10.58 11.78 -0.21
C PHE A 71 11.40 10.62 -0.81
N ALA A 72 12.40 10.11 -0.10
CA ALA A 72 13.19 8.96 -0.54
C ALA A 72 12.29 7.72 -0.71
N PHE A 73 11.36 7.48 0.23
CA PHE A 73 10.46 6.34 0.15
C PHE A 73 9.48 6.44 -1.03
N TYR A 74 8.66 7.49 -1.09
CA TYR A 74 7.62 7.62 -2.13
C TYR A 74 8.21 7.99 -3.50
N GLY A 75 9.33 8.73 -3.54
CA GLY A 75 10.05 9.06 -4.77
C GLY A 75 10.60 7.83 -5.49
N GLY A 76 11.01 6.80 -4.74
CA GLY A 76 11.45 5.53 -5.29
C GLY A 76 10.35 4.84 -6.12
N TYR A 77 9.11 4.85 -5.64
CA TYR A 77 7.96 4.32 -6.39
C TYR A 77 7.71 5.11 -7.69
N ALA A 78 7.68 6.44 -7.59
CA ALA A 78 7.41 7.28 -8.76
C ALA A 78 8.47 7.12 -9.87
N THR A 79 9.74 7.02 -9.49
CA THR A 79 10.84 6.94 -10.45
C THR A 79 11.05 5.55 -11.03
N MET A 80 10.80 4.48 -10.26
CA MET A 80 11.17 3.12 -10.65
C MET A 80 10.04 2.28 -11.25
N ALA A 81 8.76 2.70 -11.14
CA ALA A 81 7.64 1.93 -11.65
C ALA A 81 7.71 1.70 -13.17
N ILE A 82 8.00 2.73 -13.97
CA ILE A 82 8.15 2.60 -15.44
C ILE A 82 9.40 1.78 -15.81
N PRO A 83 10.62 2.05 -15.29
CA PRO A 83 11.76 1.18 -15.51
C PRO A 83 11.51 -0.29 -15.16
N ALA A 84 10.81 -0.56 -14.05
CA ALA A 84 10.44 -1.91 -13.66
C ALA A 84 9.55 -2.59 -14.72
N ALA A 85 8.50 -1.91 -15.18
CA ALA A 85 7.61 -2.44 -16.21
C ALA A 85 8.35 -2.76 -17.52
N LEU A 86 9.22 -1.86 -17.96
CA LEU A 86 10.05 -2.06 -19.16
C LEU A 86 11.01 -3.24 -19.00
N PHE A 87 11.58 -3.42 -17.80
CA PHE A 87 12.43 -4.56 -17.49
C PHE A 87 11.63 -5.87 -17.54
N ILE A 88 10.45 -5.92 -16.92
CA ILE A 88 9.59 -7.11 -16.91
C ILE A 88 9.11 -7.43 -18.32
N GLN A 89 8.71 -6.41 -19.09
CA GLN A 89 8.35 -6.56 -20.50
C GLN A 89 9.51 -7.14 -21.31
N LYS A 90 10.75 -6.76 -21.03
CA LYS A 90 11.93 -7.27 -21.76
C LYS A 90 12.31 -8.68 -21.35
N TYR A 91 12.20 -9.03 -20.08
CA TYR A 91 12.70 -10.31 -19.54
C TYR A 91 11.56 -11.25 -19.11
N SER A 92 11.11 -11.18 -17.85
CA SER A 92 10.01 -11.98 -17.31
C SER A 92 9.59 -11.50 -15.93
N TYR A 93 8.41 -11.93 -15.46
CA TYR A 93 7.96 -11.68 -14.09
C TYR A 93 8.94 -12.25 -13.04
N LYS A 94 9.45 -13.48 -13.24
CA LYS A 94 10.43 -14.07 -12.33
C LYS A 94 11.68 -13.20 -12.19
N LYS A 95 12.24 -12.73 -13.30
CA LYS A 95 13.42 -11.85 -13.28
C LYS A 95 13.11 -10.49 -12.65
N GLY A 96 11.90 -9.96 -12.85
CA GLY A 96 11.44 -8.74 -12.19
C GLY A 96 11.37 -8.88 -10.67
N VAL A 97 10.80 -9.99 -10.17
CA VAL A 97 10.77 -10.29 -8.72
C VAL A 97 12.18 -10.43 -8.16
N LEU A 98 13.06 -11.18 -8.84
CA LEU A 98 14.43 -11.38 -8.39
C LEU A 98 15.22 -10.06 -8.34
N LEU A 99 15.10 -9.21 -9.36
CA LEU A 99 15.74 -7.88 -9.34
C LEU A 99 15.19 -7.00 -8.22
N GLY A 100 13.86 -7.01 -8.02
CA GLY A 100 13.22 -6.29 -6.92
C GLY A 100 13.73 -6.74 -5.56
N LEU A 101 13.81 -8.04 -5.30
CA LEU A 101 14.36 -8.58 -4.05
C LEU A 101 15.86 -8.27 -3.88
N ALA A 102 16.64 -8.31 -4.96
CA ALA A 102 18.05 -7.95 -4.91
C ALA A 102 18.25 -6.48 -4.53
N LEU A 103 17.52 -5.55 -5.16
CA LEU A 103 17.55 -4.12 -4.82
C LEU A 103 17.09 -3.86 -3.39
N TYR A 104 16.03 -4.56 -2.95
CA TYR A 104 15.53 -4.46 -1.58
C TYR A 104 16.63 -4.91 -0.57
N ALA A 105 17.24 -6.08 -0.79
CA ALA A 105 18.30 -6.59 0.08
C ALA A 105 19.53 -5.66 0.08
N ILE A 106 19.95 -5.17 -1.09
CA ILE A 106 21.06 -4.21 -1.21
C ILE A 106 20.74 -2.94 -0.41
N GLY A 107 19.57 -2.33 -0.62
CA GLY A 107 19.12 -1.15 0.12
C GLY A 107 19.12 -1.39 1.63
N ALA A 108 18.62 -2.54 2.09
CA ALA A 108 18.60 -2.91 3.49
C ALA A 108 20.01 -3.08 4.08
N PHE A 109 20.95 -3.70 3.36
CA PHE A 109 22.34 -3.87 3.84
C PHE A 109 23.15 -2.56 3.77
N LEU A 110 22.79 -1.61 2.91
CA LEU A 110 23.41 -0.28 2.88
C LEU A 110 23.14 0.53 4.16
N PHE A 111 22.18 0.15 4.99
CA PHE A 111 22.02 0.71 6.34
C PHE A 111 23.24 0.44 7.24
N ILE A 112 24.04 -0.61 6.97
CA ILE A 112 25.26 -0.90 7.73
C ILE A 112 26.31 0.21 7.55
N PRO A 113 26.80 0.51 6.32
CA PRO A 113 27.73 1.60 6.13
C PRO A 113 27.10 2.98 6.43
N ALA A 114 25.80 3.17 6.23
CA ALA A 114 25.13 4.41 6.60
C ALA A 114 25.22 4.71 8.10
N ALA A 115 25.00 3.69 8.95
CA ALA A 115 25.17 3.80 10.39
C ALA A 115 26.63 4.03 10.80
N ASN A 116 27.58 3.31 10.19
CA ASN A 116 28.99 3.44 10.48
C ASN A 116 29.55 4.84 10.11
N LEU A 117 29.09 5.40 9.01
CA LEU A 117 29.44 6.74 8.56
C LEU A 117 28.61 7.85 9.24
N GLN A 118 27.62 7.48 10.05
CA GLN A 118 26.70 8.41 10.72
C GLN A 118 26.09 9.45 9.75
N SER A 119 25.82 9.04 8.50
CA SER A 119 25.40 9.94 7.44
C SER A 119 23.90 9.82 7.15
N PHE A 120 23.14 10.87 7.49
CA PHE A 120 21.71 10.94 7.19
C PHE A 120 21.42 10.82 5.68
N ALA A 121 22.22 11.51 4.84
CA ALA A 121 22.06 11.41 3.39
C ALA A 121 22.26 9.97 2.88
N PHE A 122 23.18 9.23 3.49
CA PHE A 122 23.41 7.84 3.11
C PHE A 122 22.27 6.91 3.55
N PHE A 123 21.62 7.17 4.71
CA PHE A 123 20.39 6.50 5.09
C PHE A 123 19.25 6.76 4.08
N CYS A 124 19.08 8.00 3.63
CA CYS A 124 18.08 8.35 2.59
C CYS A 124 18.36 7.62 1.27
N ILE A 125 19.63 7.55 0.84
CA ILE A 125 20.03 6.81 -0.37
C ILE A 125 19.76 5.31 -0.20
N SER A 126 20.08 4.74 0.95
CA SER A 126 19.82 3.32 1.26
C SER A 126 18.34 3.00 1.18
N LEU A 127 17.50 3.87 1.75
CA LEU A 127 16.05 3.75 1.72
C LEU A 127 15.51 3.91 0.30
N TYR A 128 16.03 4.84 -0.48
CA TYR A 128 15.64 5.06 -1.88
C TYR A 128 15.94 3.82 -2.75
N ILE A 129 17.11 3.19 -2.58
CA ILE A 129 17.47 1.94 -3.27
C ILE A 129 16.58 0.79 -2.81
N LEU A 130 16.31 0.69 -1.51
CA LEU A 130 15.35 -0.28 -0.96
C LEU A 130 13.99 -0.15 -1.63
N THR A 131 13.50 1.09 -1.75
CA THR A 131 12.19 1.38 -2.36
C THR A 131 12.18 1.11 -3.86
N PHE A 132 13.31 1.22 -4.56
CA PHE A 132 13.40 0.71 -5.94
C PHE A 132 13.04 -0.78 -6.00
N GLY A 133 13.56 -1.56 -5.06
CA GLY A 133 13.18 -2.96 -4.91
C GLY A 133 11.68 -3.15 -4.71
N LEU A 134 11.08 -2.38 -3.81
CA LEU A 134 9.63 -2.43 -3.54
C LEU A 134 8.81 -2.08 -4.79
N ALA A 135 9.19 -1.03 -5.53
CA ALA A 135 8.52 -0.63 -6.76
C ALA A 135 8.58 -1.73 -7.85
N PHE A 136 9.74 -2.39 -8.01
CA PHE A 136 9.88 -3.55 -8.89
C PHE A 136 8.96 -4.70 -8.48
N LEU A 137 8.96 -5.02 -7.19
CA LEU A 137 8.11 -6.09 -6.67
C LEU A 137 6.63 -5.77 -6.90
N GLU A 138 6.17 -4.56 -6.61
CA GLU A 138 4.77 -4.18 -6.74
C GLU A 138 4.31 -4.15 -8.20
N THR A 139 5.12 -3.60 -9.08
CA THR A 139 4.86 -3.60 -10.52
C THR A 139 4.84 -5.02 -11.10
N THR A 140 5.53 -5.97 -10.46
CA THR A 140 5.64 -7.37 -10.90
C THR A 140 4.58 -8.26 -10.27
N ALA A 141 4.43 -8.25 -8.94
CA ALA A 141 3.62 -9.23 -8.22
C ALA A 141 2.12 -9.00 -8.42
N ASN A 142 1.65 -7.76 -8.46
CA ASN A 142 0.23 -7.48 -8.65
C ASN A 142 -0.32 -8.07 -9.97
N PRO A 143 0.22 -7.76 -11.16
CA PRO A 143 -0.28 -8.37 -12.40
C PRO A 143 0.00 -9.87 -12.49
N PHE A 144 1.08 -10.35 -11.86
CA PHE A 144 1.37 -11.77 -11.81
C PHE A 144 0.31 -12.54 -11.01
N ILE A 145 -0.09 -12.04 -9.83
CA ILE A 145 -1.19 -12.61 -9.04
C ILE A 145 -2.51 -12.62 -9.84
N LEU A 146 -2.80 -11.55 -10.58
CA LEU A 146 -4.00 -11.51 -11.44
C LEU A 146 -3.99 -12.63 -12.50
N SER A 147 -2.83 -13.05 -12.98
CA SER A 147 -2.67 -14.07 -14.02
C SER A 147 -2.70 -15.53 -13.51
N LEU A 148 -2.63 -15.78 -12.19
CA LEU A 148 -2.52 -17.13 -11.60
C LEU A 148 -3.86 -17.88 -11.49
N GLY A 149 -4.73 -17.79 -12.47
CA GLY A 149 -6.01 -18.51 -12.50
C GLY A 149 -7.08 -17.83 -13.34
N ALA A 150 -8.35 -18.18 -13.12
CA ALA A 150 -9.47 -17.65 -13.89
C ALA A 150 -9.59 -16.12 -13.77
N LYS A 151 -9.94 -15.45 -14.88
CA LYS A 151 -10.10 -13.98 -14.93
C LYS A 151 -11.20 -13.48 -13.98
N GLU A 152 -12.28 -14.23 -13.82
CA GLU A 152 -13.44 -13.87 -12.99
C GLU A 152 -13.11 -13.79 -11.50
N THR A 153 -12.09 -14.52 -11.04
CA THR A 153 -11.64 -14.48 -9.63
C THR A 153 -10.35 -13.69 -9.44
N SER A 154 -9.85 -13.03 -10.48
CA SER A 154 -8.54 -12.35 -10.47
C SER A 154 -8.46 -11.26 -9.40
N THR A 155 -9.46 -10.36 -9.33
CA THR A 155 -9.49 -9.27 -8.34
C THR A 155 -9.65 -9.80 -6.91
N GLN A 156 -10.46 -10.85 -6.69
CA GLN A 156 -10.60 -11.49 -5.39
C GLN A 156 -9.26 -12.11 -4.95
N ARG A 157 -8.55 -12.75 -5.88
CA ARG A 157 -7.23 -13.33 -5.66
C ARG A 157 -6.19 -12.28 -5.29
N LEU A 158 -6.21 -11.12 -5.95
CA LEU A 158 -5.33 -10.00 -5.62
C LEU A 158 -5.66 -9.42 -4.24
N ASN A 159 -6.94 -9.26 -3.90
CA ASN A 159 -7.38 -8.81 -2.58
C ASN A 159 -6.87 -9.74 -1.47
N LEU A 160 -6.98 -11.07 -1.66
CA LEU A 160 -6.44 -12.04 -0.71
C LEU A 160 -4.92 -11.93 -0.56
N ALA A 161 -4.18 -11.85 -1.67
CA ALA A 161 -2.73 -11.71 -1.63
C ALA A 161 -2.32 -10.42 -0.91
N GLN A 162 -2.95 -9.31 -1.23
CA GLN A 162 -2.67 -8.02 -0.59
C GLN A 162 -3.15 -7.91 0.86
N ALA A 163 -3.95 -8.85 1.38
CA ALA A 163 -4.29 -8.88 2.80
C ALA A 163 -3.05 -9.14 3.70
N PHE A 164 -2.00 -9.70 3.13
CA PHE A 164 -0.74 -9.90 3.85
C PHE A 164 0.08 -8.62 4.03
N ASN A 165 -0.19 -7.57 3.23
CA ASN A 165 0.49 -6.29 3.39
C ASN A 165 0.20 -5.64 4.77
N PRO A 166 -1.04 -5.37 5.20
CA PRO A 166 -1.30 -4.83 6.54
C PRO A 166 -0.89 -5.79 7.67
N MET A 167 -0.78 -7.10 7.44
CA MET A 167 -0.17 -8.00 8.42
C MET A 167 1.31 -7.68 8.63
N GLY A 168 2.05 -7.47 7.54
CA GLY A 168 3.44 -7.02 7.59
C GLY A 168 3.58 -5.65 8.25
N SER A 169 2.69 -4.71 7.93
CA SER A 169 2.62 -3.39 8.55
C SER A 169 2.47 -3.46 10.06
N LEU A 170 1.51 -4.24 10.56
CA LEU A 170 1.31 -4.44 12.01
C LEU A 170 2.55 -5.05 12.67
N CYS A 171 3.20 -6.04 12.04
CA CYS A 171 4.46 -6.59 12.53
C CYS A 171 5.57 -5.53 12.57
N GLY A 172 5.70 -4.69 11.53
CA GLY A 172 6.67 -3.61 11.47
C GLY A 172 6.44 -2.57 12.59
N MET A 173 5.20 -2.13 12.75
CA MET A 173 4.82 -1.20 13.83
C MET A 173 5.08 -1.79 15.22
N PHE A 174 4.75 -3.09 15.43
CA PHE A 174 5.00 -3.77 16.68
C PHE A 174 6.51 -3.84 16.99
N ILE A 175 7.33 -4.24 16.03
CA ILE A 175 8.79 -4.31 16.21
C ILE A 175 9.34 -2.91 16.45
N ALA A 176 8.90 -1.89 15.72
CA ALA A 176 9.32 -0.52 15.95
C ALA A 176 9.00 -0.07 17.38
N SER A 177 7.76 -0.27 17.84
CA SER A 177 7.28 0.24 19.15
C SER A 177 7.79 -0.55 20.35
N GLN A 178 7.94 -1.88 20.24
CA GLN A 178 8.29 -2.74 21.36
C GLN A 178 9.77 -3.13 21.40
N VAL A 179 10.46 -3.10 20.27
CA VAL A 179 11.84 -3.55 20.19
C VAL A 179 12.80 -2.40 19.91
N VAL A 180 12.47 -1.50 18.96
CA VAL A 180 13.42 -0.46 18.53
C VAL A 180 13.34 0.77 19.42
N LEU A 181 12.17 1.42 19.50
CA LEU A 181 12.01 2.68 20.25
C LEU A 181 12.42 2.59 21.72
N PRO A 182 12.11 1.52 22.48
CA PRO A 182 12.52 1.43 23.89
C PRO A 182 14.04 1.33 24.10
N GLN A 183 14.78 0.95 23.08
CA GLN A 183 16.26 0.83 23.13
C GLN A 183 16.96 2.14 22.78
N LEU A 184 16.22 3.15 22.24
CA LEU A 184 16.82 4.42 21.90
C LEU A 184 17.18 5.21 23.15
N LEU A 185 18.45 5.55 23.30
CA LEU A 185 18.94 6.36 24.41
C LEU A 185 18.62 7.86 24.18
N SER A 186 18.56 8.28 22.92
CA SER A 186 18.25 9.66 22.53
C SER A 186 16.79 10.08 22.82
N ASP A 187 15.86 9.13 23.00
CA ASP A 187 14.45 9.40 23.31
C ASP A 187 14.15 9.41 24.82
N LYS A 188 15.18 9.19 25.67
CA LYS A 188 15.02 9.24 27.12
C LYS A 188 14.67 10.65 27.58
N ARG A 189 13.68 10.74 28.50
CA ARG A 189 13.18 11.99 29.04
C ARG A 189 13.47 12.09 30.54
N ASP A 190 13.66 13.29 31.02
CA ASP A 190 13.77 13.59 32.44
C ASP A 190 12.38 13.62 33.12
N ALA A 191 12.39 13.88 34.44
CA ALA A 191 11.15 13.99 35.24
C ALA A 191 10.24 15.16 34.81
N ALA A 192 10.79 16.16 34.10
CA ALA A 192 10.04 17.29 33.56
C ALA A 192 9.54 17.03 32.12
N GLY A 193 9.81 15.85 31.55
CA GLY A 193 9.42 15.46 30.20
C GLY A 193 10.32 16.01 29.08
N GLN A 194 11.45 16.64 29.42
CA GLN A 194 12.41 17.16 28.45
C GLN A 194 13.36 16.03 27.99
N THR A 195 13.77 16.10 26.72
CA THR A 195 14.69 15.12 26.13
C THR A 195 16.09 15.27 26.73
N ILE A 196 16.57 14.27 27.46
CA ILE A 196 17.90 14.29 28.11
C ILE A 196 19.00 14.51 27.08
N PHE A 197 18.87 13.93 25.88
CA PHE A 197 19.83 14.02 24.79
C PHE A 197 20.23 15.47 24.46
N GLU A 198 19.30 16.43 24.51
CA GLU A 198 19.56 17.83 24.19
C GLU A 198 20.49 18.51 25.20
N THR A 199 20.53 18.03 26.43
CA THR A 199 21.33 18.61 27.53
C THR A 199 22.74 18.00 27.65
N LEU A 200 23.04 16.94 26.89
CA LEU A 200 24.32 16.23 26.95
C LEU A 200 25.45 16.94 26.23
N SER A 201 26.70 16.63 26.66
CA SER A 201 27.91 17.09 25.98
C SER A 201 28.05 16.45 24.59
N ALA A 202 28.84 17.07 23.71
CA ALA A 202 29.08 16.58 22.36
C ALA A 202 29.66 15.14 22.32
N ALA A 203 30.49 14.78 23.31
CA ALA A 203 31.06 13.42 23.39
C ALA A 203 30.00 12.39 23.77
N GLU A 204 29.17 12.66 24.77
CA GLU A 204 28.07 11.79 25.18
C GLU A 204 27.03 11.61 24.06
N LYS A 205 26.70 12.71 23.35
CA LYS A 205 25.83 12.65 22.16
C LYS A 205 26.41 11.76 21.07
N ALA A 206 27.72 11.80 20.84
CA ALA A 206 28.40 10.97 19.83
C ALA A 206 28.27 9.47 20.18
N ASP A 207 28.46 9.08 21.44
CA ASP A 207 28.35 7.70 21.90
C ASP A 207 26.89 7.19 21.75
N ILE A 208 25.91 8.01 22.17
CA ILE A 208 24.49 7.69 22.00
C ILE A 208 24.14 7.57 20.50
N ARG A 209 24.68 8.44 19.65
CA ARG A 209 24.45 8.39 18.20
C ARG A 209 24.92 7.08 17.59
N VAL A 210 26.12 6.61 17.96
CA VAL A 210 26.64 5.30 17.50
C VAL A 210 25.71 4.17 17.93
N HIS A 211 25.29 4.16 19.21
CA HIS A 211 24.39 3.14 19.73
C HIS A 211 23.03 3.15 19.00
N ASP A 212 22.38 4.30 18.95
CA ASP A 212 21.02 4.41 18.43
C ASP A 212 20.94 4.17 16.92
N LEU A 213 21.96 4.60 16.15
CA LEU A 213 22.06 4.26 14.73
C LEU A 213 22.21 2.76 14.51
N ALA A 214 22.89 2.04 15.41
CA ALA A 214 22.96 0.58 15.36
C ALA A 214 21.59 -0.06 15.67
N VAL A 215 20.86 0.46 16.67
CA VAL A 215 19.51 0.01 17.00
C VAL A 215 18.56 0.20 15.82
N ILE A 216 18.60 1.36 15.16
CA ILE A 216 17.77 1.65 13.97
C ILE A 216 18.14 0.76 12.78
N ARG A 217 19.44 0.52 12.55
CA ARG A 217 19.95 -0.31 11.44
C ARG A 217 19.52 -1.77 11.56
N ASN A 218 19.55 -2.34 12.77
CA ASN A 218 19.42 -3.79 12.97
C ASN A 218 18.16 -4.42 12.37
N PRO A 219 16.95 -3.84 12.48
CA PRO A 219 15.74 -4.36 11.83
C PRO A 219 15.83 -4.39 10.31
N TYR A 220 16.47 -3.38 9.68
CA TYR A 220 16.67 -3.37 8.23
C TYR A 220 17.64 -4.46 7.78
N VAL A 221 18.70 -4.68 8.53
CA VAL A 221 19.64 -5.79 8.26
C VAL A 221 18.94 -7.14 8.42
N ALA A 222 18.14 -7.31 9.47
CA ALA A 222 17.37 -8.54 9.69
C ALA A 222 16.41 -8.82 8.53
N ILE A 223 15.63 -7.83 8.09
CA ILE A 223 14.75 -7.99 6.93
C ILE A 223 15.55 -8.23 5.65
N GLY A 224 16.73 -7.63 5.50
CA GLY A 224 17.64 -7.88 4.39
C GLY A 224 18.01 -9.36 4.25
N PHE A 225 18.32 -10.05 5.36
CA PHE A 225 18.55 -11.50 5.36
C PHE A 225 17.30 -12.30 5.01
N VAL A 226 16.12 -11.91 5.52
CA VAL A 226 14.84 -12.55 5.15
C VAL A 226 14.58 -12.42 3.66
N VAL A 227 14.75 -11.21 3.11
CA VAL A 227 14.59 -10.92 1.68
C VAL A 227 15.58 -11.74 0.83
N LEU A 228 16.83 -11.87 1.27
CA LEU A 228 17.83 -12.69 0.61
C LEU A 228 17.44 -14.17 0.61
N ALA A 229 16.91 -14.69 1.72
CA ALA A 229 16.40 -16.06 1.78
C ALA A 229 15.25 -16.27 0.80
N VAL A 230 14.30 -15.35 0.74
CA VAL A 230 13.19 -15.39 -0.23
C VAL A 230 13.68 -15.27 -1.67
N PHE A 231 14.69 -14.45 -1.92
CA PHE A 231 15.37 -14.36 -3.22
C PHE A 231 15.90 -15.73 -3.66
N ILE A 232 16.61 -16.43 -2.77
CA ILE A 232 17.17 -17.76 -3.06
C ILE A 232 16.03 -18.77 -3.36
N ILE A 233 14.97 -18.79 -2.55
CA ILE A 233 13.83 -19.66 -2.74
C ILE A 233 13.21 -19.43 -4.14
N ILE A 234 12.94 -18.17 -4.51
CA ILE A 234 12.36 -17.83 -5.80
C ILE A 234 13.33 -18.11 -6.96
N ALA A 235 14.63 -17.92 -6.79
CA ALA A 235 15.63 -18.23 -7.80
C ALA A 235 15.61 -19.72 -8.17
N LEU A 236 15.48 -20.60 -7.17
CA LEU A 236 15.43 -22.06 -7.35
C LEU A 236 14.06 -22.56 -7.82
N MET A 237 12.98 -21.84 -7.52
CA MET A 237 11.62 -22.25 -7.87
C MET A 237 11.33 -22.08 -9.36
N LYS A 238 10.61 -23.06 -9.95
CA LYS A 238 10.04 -22.93 -11.30
C LYS A 238 8.73 -22.14 -11.22
N MET A 239 8.68 -20.96 -11.85
CA MET A 239 7.47 -20.17 -11.94
C MET A 239 6.73 -20.43 -13.25
N PRO A 240 5.39 -20.47 -13.25
CA PRO A 240 4.60 -20.61 -14.46
C PRO A 240 4.77 -19.39 -15.37
N LYS A 241 4.75 -19.61 -16.68
CA LYS A 241 4.69 -18.51 -17.66
C LYS A 241 3.28 -17.93 -17.70
N THR A 242 3.21 -16.63 -17.90
CA THR A 242 1.94 -15.92 -18.06
C THR A 242 1.56 -15.81 -19.54
N GLU A 243 0.29 -15.52 -19.81
CA GLU A 243 -0.19 -15.28 -21.18
C GLU A 243 0.60 -14.16 -21.89
N SER A 244 1.01 -13.12 -21.16
CA SER A 244 1.83 -12.04 -21.72
C SER A 244 3.25 -12.51 -22.08
N GLU A 245 3.83 -13.42 -21.30
CA GLU A 245 5.15 -13.99 -21.59
C GLU A 245 5.08 -14.98 -22.78
N GLU A 246 3.98 -15.73 -22.92
CA GLU A 246 3.75 -16.64 -24.05
C GLU A 246 3.56 -15.88 -25.36
N LYS A 247 2.75 -14.82 -25.37
CA LYS A 247 2.57 -13.91 -26.54
C LYS A 247 3.88 -13.24 -26.95
N LYS A 248 4.71 -12.85 -25.99
CA LYS A 248 6.03 -12.33 -26.29
C LYS A 248 6.94 -13.35 -26.95
N ALA A 249 6.93 -14.59 -26.49
CA ALA A 249 7.73 -15.67 -27.06
C ALA A 249 7.34 -15.96 -28.52
N SER A 250 6.07 -15.71 -28.91
CA SER A 250 5.57 -15.82 -30.28
C SER A 250 5.85 -14.56 -31.14
N GLY A 251 6.53 -13.53 -30.62
CA GLY A 251 6.80 -12.28 -31.32
C GLY A 251 5.63 -11.29 -31.38
N ASP A 252 4.52 -11.60 -30.75
CA ASP A 252 3.29 -10.82 -30.75
C ASP A 252 3.32 -9.77 -29.60
N VAL A 253 4.04 -8.67 -29.81
CA VAL A 253 4.25 -7.60 -28.81
C VAL A 253 3.86 -6.25 -29.42
N HIS A 254 3.16 -5.41 -28.65
CA HIS A 254 2.88 -4.03 -29.04
C HIS A 254 4.13 -3.15 -28.87
N THR A 255 4.26 -2.14 -29.75
CA THR A 255 5.24 -1.06 -29.54
C THR A 255 4.83 -0.20 -28.35
N LYS A 256 5.78 0.49 -27.70
CA LYS A 256 5.50 1.39 -26.57
C LYS A 256 4.42 2.43 -26.89
N GLY A 257 4.45 2.98 -28.12
CA GLY A 257 3.46 3.96 -28.58
C GLY A 257 2.07 3.35 -28.74
N GLN A 258 1.98 2.13 -29.27
CA GLN A 258 0.71 1.38 -29.36
C GLN A 258 0.14 1.09 -27.97
N THR A 259 0.97 0.59 -27.05
CA THR A 259 0.56 0.33 -25.66
C THR A 259 0.01 1.61 -25.00
N LEU A 260 0.72 2.73 -25.08
CA LEU A 260 0.26 4.01 -24.52
C LEU A 260 -1.07 4.44 -25.14
N ARG A 261 -1.20 4.32 -26.46
CA ARG A 261 -2.45 4.66 -27.16
C ARG A 261 -3.60 3.76 -26.71
N ASN A 262 -3.39 2.45 -26.61
CA ASN A 262 -4.40 1.49 -26.17
C ASN A 262 -4.85 1.77 -24.74
N LEU A 263 -3.92 1.99 -23.82
CA LEU A 263 -4.21 2.33 -22.43
C LEU A 263 -4.98 3.65 -22.31
N TRP A 264 -4.59 4.68 -23.10
CA TRP A 264 -5.27 5.98 -23.08
C TRP A 264 -6.69 5.92 -23.62
N HIS A 265 -6.96 5.08 -24.63
CA HIS A 265 -8.32 4.90 -25.18
C HIS A 265 -9.20 4.01 -24.30
N ASN A 266 -8.62 3.20 -23.44
CA ASN A 266 -9.39 2.40 -22.48
C ASN A 266 -9.90 3.27 -21.33
N THR A 267 -11.17 3.65 -21.40
CA THR A 267 -11.80 4.56 -20.42
C THR A 267 -11.78 3.98 -19.00
N ILE A 268 -12.10 2.68 -18.81
CA ILE A 268 -12.08 2.03 -17.49
C ILE A 268 -10.68 2.07 -16.90
N TYR A 269 -9.66 1.81 -17.72
CA TYR A 269 -8.27 1.84 -17.28
C TYR A 269 -7.85 3.25 -16.84
N ARG A 270 -8.11 4.26 -17.67
CA ARG A 270 -7.76 5.65 -17.38
C ARG A 270 -8.45 6.18 -16.11
N GLU A 271 -9.75 5.92 -16.00
CA GLU A 271 -10.52 6.25 -14.80
C GLU A 271 -10.02 5.48 -13.58
N GLY A 272 -9.57 4.23 -13.78
CA GLY A 272 -8.96 3.40 -12.74
C GLY A 272 -7.65 3.96 -12.20
N VAL A 273 -6.76 4.47 -13.07
CA VAL A 273 -5.52 5.14 -12.65
C VAL A 273 -5.82 6.38 -11.81
N MET A 274 -6.80 7.19 -12.24
CA MET A 274 -7.25 8.36 -11.47
C MET A 274 -7.86 7.94 -10.12
N ALA A 275 -8.76 6.97 -10.11
CA ALA A 275 -9.36 6.45 -8.88
C ALA A 275 -8.32 5.90 -7.92
N GLN A 276 -7.27 5.24 -8.44
CA GLN A 276 -6.16 4.72 -7.65
C GLN A 276 -5.38 5.84 -6.97
N MET A 277 -5.09 6.93 -7.70
CA MET A 277 -4.42 8.10 -7.15
C MET A 277 -5.23 8.76 -6.02
N PHE A 278 -6.53 8.97 -6.25
CA PHE A 278 -7.42 9.52 -5.22
C PHE A 278 -7.58 8.58 -4.03
N TYR A 279 -7.59 7.25 -4.27
CA TYR A 279 -7.65 6.29 -3.18
C TYR A 279 -6.42 6.37 -2.27
N VAL A 280 -5.21 6.36 -2.85
CA VAL A 280 -3.98 6.43 -2.04
C VAL A 280 -3.88 7.77 -1.33
N ALA A 281 -4.32 8.86 -1.98
CA ALA A 281 -4.45 10.16 -1.33
C ALA A 281 -5.34 10.09 -0.09
N ALA A 282 -6.58 9.57 -0.21
CA ALA A 282 -7.50 9.41 0.90
C ALA A 282 -6.93 8.53 2.02
N GLN A 283 -6.30 7.42 1.65
CA GLN A 283 -5.70 6.47 2.59
C GLN A 283 -4.64 7.14 3.48
N ILE A 284 -3.70 7.85 2.87
CA ILE A 284 -2.62 8.50 3.61
C ILE A 284 -3.17 9.67 4.43
N MET A 285 -4.09 10.48 3.88
CA MET A 285 -4.74 11.56 4.61
C MET A 285 -5.47 11.05 5.86
N VAL A 286 -6.25 9.98 5.75
CA VAL A 286 -7.00 9.40 6.88
C VAL A 286 -6.03 8.91 7.94
N TRP A 287 -5.02 8.12 7.60
CA TRP A 287 -4.14 7.51 8.60
C TRP A 287 -3.17 8.50 9.24
N THR A 288 -2.67 9.48 8.49
CA THR A 288 -1.75 10.50 9.02
C THR A 288 -2.46 11.38 10.05
N PHE A 289 -3.70 11.76 9.80
CA PHE A 289 -4.38 12.77 10.61
C PHE A 289 -5.30 12.22 11.71
N ILE A 290 -5.34 10.89 11.92
CA ILE A 290 -6.00 10.28 13.11
C ILE A 290 -5.40 10.84 14.40
N ILE A 291 -4.06 10.92 14.47
CA ILE A 291 -3.36 11.42 15.67
C ILE A 291 -3.68 12.89 15.90
N GLN A 292 -3.68 13.71 14.84
CA GLN A 292 -4.01 15.14 14.92
C GLN A 292 -5.47 15.37 15.34
N TYR A 293 -6.39 14.54 14.82
CA TYR A 293 -7.79 14.60 15.23
C TYR A 293 -7.96 14.26 16.72
N ALA A 294 -7.28 13.23 17.19
CA ALA A 294 -7.29 12.85 18.60
C ALA A 294 -6.63 13.90 19.51
N ASP A 295 -5.54 14.52 19.06
CA ASP A 295 -4.85 15.61 19.77
C ASP A 295 -5.77 16.82 19.94
N ASN A 296 -6.56 17.17 18.92
CA ASN A 296 -7.57 18.24 18.99
C ASN A 296 -8.70 17.95 20.02
N LEU A 297 -8.90 16.69 20.39
CA LEU A 297 -9.80 16.25 21.46
C LEU A 297 -9.13 16.19 22.84
N GLY A 298 -7.88 16.63 22.96
CA GLY A 298 -7.11 16.57 24.21
C GLY A 298 -6.56 15.18 24.54
N ILE A 299 -6.56 14.24 23.58
CA ILE A 299 -6.03 12.89 23.78
C ILE A 299 -4.52 12.91 23.56
N ASN A 300 -3.75 12.38 24.51
CA ASN A 300 -2.30 12.32 24.36
C ASN A 300 -1.87 11.47 23.15
N LYS A 301 -0.71 11.78 22.57
CA LYS A 301 -0.22 11.16 21.33
C LYS A 301 -0.03 9.64 21.44
N ALA A 302 0.35 9.12 22.62
CA ALA A 302 0.51 7.70 22.84
C ALA A 302 -0.83 6.94 22.72
N THR A 303 -1.90 7.49 23.35
CA THR A 303 -3.25 6.95 23.21
C THR A 303 -3.79 7.14 21.79
N ALA A 304 -3.50 8.29 21.15
CA ALA A 304 -3.87 8.56 19.77
C ALA A 304 -3.27 7.53 18.79
N GLN A 305 -2.05 7.09 19.01
CA GLN A 305 -1.41 6.01 18.25
C GLN A 305 -2.15 4.68 18.36
N MET A 306 -2.80 4.39 19.49
CA MET A 306 -3.61 3.16 19.62
C MET A 306 -4.80 3.17 18.67
N TYR A 307 -5.43 4.33 18.41
CA TYR A 307 -6.50 4.44 17.41
C TYR A 307 -6.00 4.15 15.99
N ASN A 308 -4.75 4.53 15.69
CA ASN A 308 -4.12 4.20 14.41
C ASN A 308 -3.89 2.68 14.26
N ILE A 309 -3.45 2.01 15.32
CA ILE A 309 -3.31 0.53 15.34
C ILE A 309 -4.68 -0.14 15.16
N VAL A 310 -5.73 0.38 15.81
CA VAL A 310 -7.11 -0.13 15.61
C VAL A 310 -7.57 0.08 14.18
N ALA A 311 -7.30 1.25 13.58
CA ALA A 311 -7.62 1.54 12.19
C ALA A 311 -6.94 0.55 11.22
N MET A 312 -5.65 0.24 11.43
CA MET A 312 -4.92 -0.78 10.66
C MET A 312 -5.48 -2.18 10.85
N SER A 313 -5.88 -2.53 12.07
CA SER A 313 -6.52 -3.82 12.38
C SER A 313 -7.89 -3.94 11.70
N LEU A 314 -8.67 -2.86 11.65
CA LEU A 314 -9.93 -2.80 10.91
C LEU A 314 -9.70 -2.92 9.40
N ASN A 315 -8.65 -2.29 8.88
CA ASN A 315 -8.27 -2.43 7.48
C ASN A 315 -7.91 -3.88 7.13
N LEU A 316 -7.12 -4.54 7.96
CA LEU A 316 -6.78 -5.95 7.79
C LEU A 316 -8.04 -6.85 7.82
N SER A 317 -8.87 -6.69 8.85
CA SER A 317 -10.11 -7.46 9.01
C SER A 317 -11.07 -7.22 7.84
N GLY A 318 -11.25 -5.96 7.46
CA GLY A 318 -12.09 -5.55 6.33
C GLY A 318 -11.62 -6.16 5.01
N ARG A 319 -10.31 -6.35 4.81
CA ARG A 319 -9.75 -6.97 3.61
C ARG A 319 -10.10 -8.45 3.51
N PHE A 320 -10.05 -9.20 4.60
CA PHE A 320 -10.51 -10.60 4.61
C PHE A 320 -12.03 -10.69 4.42
N ILE A 321 -12.80 -9.87 5.15
CA ILE A 321 -14.27 -9.81 5.04
C ILE A 321 -14.67 -9.44 3.61
N GLY A 322 -14.09 -8.40 3.05
CA GLY A 322 -14.37 -7.94 1.70
C GLY A 322 -14.01 -8.97 0.63
N THR A 323 -12.86 -9.64 0.79
CA THR A 323 -12.44 -10.74 -0.11
C THR A 323 -13.43 -11.90 -0.07
N PHE A 324 -13.95 -12.24 1.12
CA PHE A 324 -14.99 -13.26 1.27
C PHE A 324 -16.31 -12.82 0.60
N ILE A 325 -16.75 -11.59 0.82
CA ILE A 325 -17.97 -11.03 0.20
C ILE A 325 -17.87 -11.00 -1.33
N MET A 326 -16.68 -10.78 -1.90
CA MET A 326 -16.46 -10.80 -3.36
C MET A 326 -16.80 -12.16 -4.01
N HIS A 327 -16.89 -13.22 -3.22
CA HIS A 327 -17.36 -14.51 -3.71
C HIS A 327 -18.84 -14.49 -4.11
N TYR A 328 -19.64 -13.68 -3.41
CA TYR A 328 -21.09 -13.60 -3.56
C TYR A 328 -21.56 -12.33 -4.30
N VAL A 329 -20.78 -11.25 -4.20
CA VAL A 329 -21.14 -9.93 -4.70
C VAL A 329 -20.17 -9.52 -5.81
N ASN A 330 -20.72 -8.90 -6.88
CA ASN A 330 -19.87 -8.37 -7.94
C ASN A 330 -18.89 -7.35 -7.39
N THR A 331 -17.62 -7.50 -7.73
CA THR A 331 -16.47 -6.71 -7.26
C THR A 331 -16.66 -5.20 -7.43
N ARG A 332 -17.28 -4.75 -8.55
CA ARG A 332 -17.54 -3.34 -8.82
C ARG A 332 -18.64 -2.77 -7.94
N ARG A 333 -19.70 -3.56 -7.67
CA ARG A 333 -20.74 -3.17 -6.71
C ARG A 333 -20.18 -3.09 -5.31
N LEU A 334 -19.32 -4.04 -4.92
CA LEU A 334 -18.72 -4.04 -3.60
C LEU A 334 -17.81 -2.83 -3.41
N LEU A 335 -17.00 -2.46 -4.44
CA LEU A 335 -16.20 -1.24 -4.42
C LEU A 335 -17.08 0.01 -4.18
N MET A 336 -18.20 0.12 -4.88
CA MET A 336 -19.15 1.23 -4.71
C MET A 336 -19.73 1.27 -3.29
N LEU A 337 -20.18 0.12 -2.75
CA LEU A 337 -20.72 0.03 -1.40
C LEU A 337 -19.70 0.41 -0.33
N PHE A 338 -18.45 -0.05 -0.48
CA PHE A 338 -17.36 0.33 0.40
C PHE A 338 -17.03 1.83 0.29
N GLY A 339 -17.07 2.39 -0.92
CA GLY A 339 -16.94 3.84 -1.14
C GLY A 339 -18.03 4.65 -0.42
N ILE A 340 -19.29 4.19 -0.50
CA ILE A 340 -20.41 4.81 0.22
C ILE A 340 -20.20 4.70 1.74
N GLY A 341 -19.83 3.53 2.26
CA GLY A 341 -19.55 3.35 3.68
C GLY A 341 -18.41 4.25 4.17
N ALA A 342 -17.31 4.35 3.41
CA ALA A 342 -16.21 5.27 3.71
C ALA A 342 -16.69 6.74 3.73
N SER A 343 -17.52 7.15 2.76
CA SER A 343 -18.07 8.51 2.69
C SER A 343 -18.98 8.83 3.88
N VAL A 344 -19.85 7.90 4.28
CA VAL A 344 -20.71 8.05 5.47
C VAL A 344 -19.88 8.19 6.74
N CYS A 345 -18.86 7.34 6.94
CA CYS A 345 -17.95 7.47 8.08
C CYS A 345 -17.16 8.78 8.03
N THR A 346 -16.75 9.23 6.85
CA THR A 346 -16.04 10.51 6.70
C THR A 346 -16.95 11.70 7.05
N LEU A 347 -18.21 11.68 6.63
CA LEU A 347 -19.20 12.67 7.06
C LEU A 347 -19.40 12.63 8.58
N GLY A 348 -19.41 11.44 9.19
CA GLY A 348 -19.43 11.30 10.65
C GLY A 348 -18.22 11.97 11.32
N ALA A 349 -17.01 11.80 10.77
CA ALA A 349 -15.80 12.45 11.27
C ALA A 349 -15.83 13.98 11.12
N ILE A 350 -16.50 14.51 10.09
CA ILE A 350 -16.66 15.94 9.85
C ILE A 350 -17.72 16.56 10.78
N CYS A 351 -18.92 15.95 10.83
CA CYS A 351 -20.11 16.56 11.42
C CYS A 351 -20.34 16.19 12.88
N ILE A 352 -19.73 15.10 13.38
CA ILE A 352 -19.92 14.64 14.77
C ILE A 352 -18.69 15.04 15.57
N GLU A 353 -18.90 15.90 16.57
CA GLU A 353 -17.83 16.31 17.46
C GLU A 353 -17.49 15.25 18.51
N GLY A 354 -16.28 15.32 19.06
CA GLY A 354 -15.83 14.47 20.15
C GLY A 354 -15.46 13.04 19.73
N MET A 355 -15.57 12.12 20.66
CA MET A 355 -15.11 10.73 20.49
C MET A 355 -15.83 9.96 19.39
N TRP A 356 -17.11 10.23 19.14
CA TRP A 356 -17.87 9.58 18.07
C TRP A 356 -17.38 9.97 16.69
N GLY A 357 -16.91 11.21 16.51
CA GLY A 357 -16.23 11.63 15.28
C GLY A 357 -14.93 10.87 15.06
N LEU A 358 -14.12 10.70 16.13
CA LEU A 358 -12.89 9.91 16.08
C LEU A 358 -13.17 8.43 15.75
N TYR A 359 -14.19 7.82 16.34
CA TYR A 359 -14.58 6.45 16.03
C TYR A 359 -15.06 6.31 14.59
N SER A 360 -15.79 7.29 14.08
CA SER A 360 -16.19 7.34 12.66
C SER A 360 -14.96 7.42 11.75
N LEU A 361 -13.96 8.24 12.10
CA LEU A 361 -12.70 8.37 11.38
C LEU A 361 -11.93 7.04 11.33
N VAL A 362 -11.80 6.36 12.47
CA VAL A 362 -11.14 5.05 12.56
C VAL A 362 -11.87 3.99 11.72
N ALA A 363 -13.22 4.02 11.73
CA ALA A 363 -14.06 3.08 10.98
C ALA A 363 -13.91 3.22 9.44
N ILE A 364 -13.46 4.38 8.92
CA ILE A 364 -13.17 4.54 7.49
C ILE A 364 -12.21 3.45 7.01
N SER A 365 -11.24 3.06 7.84
CA SER A 365 -10.22 2.07 7.51
C SER A 365 -10.78 0.70 7.14
N LEU A 366 -11.92 0.30 7.73
CA LEU A 366 -12.63 -0.92 7.35
C LEU A 366 -13.06 -0.87 5.88
N PHE A 367 -13.65 0.25 5.48
CA PHE A 367 -14.17 0.43 4.11
C PHE A 367 -13.06 0.71 3.09
N MET A 368 -11.94 1.29 3.47
CA MET A 368 -10.78 1.45 2.60
C MET A 368 -10.10 0.12 2.24
N SER A 369 -10.29 -0.91 3.02
CA SER A 369 -9.52 -2.15 3.03
C SER A 369 -9.36 -2.84 1.67
N ILE A 370 -10.43 -2.91 0.86
CA ILE A 370 -10.42 -3.61 -0.44
C ILE A 370 -10.17 -2.67 -1.64
N MET A 371 -10.16 -1.35 -1.43
CA MET A 371 -10.24 -0.40 -2.55
C MET A 371 -9.01 -0.51 -3.46
N PHE A 372 -7.78 -0.48 -2.91
CA PHE A 372 -6.55 -0.54 -3.71
C PHE A 372 -6.51 -1.74 -4.66
N PRO A 373 -6.56 -2.99 -4.18
CA PRO A 373 -6.47 -4.15 -5.05
C PRO A 373 -7.70 -4.30 -5.96
N THR A 374 -8.85 -3.77 -5.55
CA THR A 374 -10.07 -3.83 -6.35
C THR A 374 -10.02 -2.86 -7.53
N ILE A 375 -9.63 -1.60 -7.31
CA ILE A 375 -9.44 -0.62 -8.39
C ILE A 375 -8.39 -1.12 -9.35
N TYR A 376 -7.25 -1.60 -8.84
CA TYR A 376 -6.15 -2.14 -9.62
C TYR A 376 -6.60 -3.33 -10.50
N GLY A 377 -7.33 -4.28 -9.91
CA GLY A 377 -7.84 -5.44 -10.63
C GLY A 377 -8.87 -5.09 -11.70
N ILE A 378 -9.81 -4.18 -11.42
CA ILE A 378 -10.81 -3.72 -12.39
C ILE A 378 -10.14 -2.95 -13.54
N ALA A 379 -9.18 -2.10 -13.23
CA ALA A 379 -8.47 -1.30 -14.24
C ALA A 379 -7.73 -2.18 -15.26
N LEU A 380 -7.12 -3.28 -14.81
CA LEU A 380 -6.37 -4.19 -15.68
C LEU A 380 -7.22 -5.31 -16.32
N GLU A 381 -8.48 -5.50 -15.90
CA GLU A 381 -9.31 -6.64 -16.36
C GLU A 381 -9.50 -6.67 -17.88
N ASN A 382 -9.66 -5.50 -18.50
CA ASN A 382 -9.88 -5.34 -19.95
C ASN A 382 -8.65 -4.79 -20.69
N VAL A 383 -7.49 -4.81 -20.07
CA VAL A 383 -6.21 -4.47 -20.71
C VAL A 383 -5.65 -5.73 -21.37
N ASP A 384 -5.19 -5.60 -22.62
CA ASP A 384 -4.54 -6.72 -23.31
C ASP A 384 -3.30 -7.17 -22.50
N SER A 385 -3.08 -8.49 -22.47
CA SER A 385 -1.92 -9.07 -21.80
C SER A 385 -0.57 -8.48 -22.27
N LYS A 386 -0.50 -7.99 -23.52
CA LYS A 386 0.66 -7.31 -24.10
C LYS A 386 0.93 -5.95 -23.45
N ASP A 387 -0.13 -5.26 -23.01
CA ASP A 387 -0.09 -3.89 -22.47
C ASP A 387 -0.09 -3.88 -20.93
N THR A 388 -0.30 -5.05 -20.28
CA THR A 388 -0.46 -5.19 -18.83
C THR A 388 0.74 -4.66 -18.03
N HIS A 389 1.96 -4.87 -18.52
CA HIS A 389 3.18 -4.44 -17.80
C HIS A 389 3.23 -2.91 -17.61
N LEU A 390 3.00 -2.16 -18.70
CA LEU A 390 3.00 -0.70 -18.65
C LEU A 390 1.73 -0.18 -17.95
N GLY A 391 0.60 -0.88 -18.13
CA GLY A 391 -0.63 -0.60 -17.39
C GLY A 391 -0.46 -0.73 -15.87
N ALA A 392 0.23 -1.76 -15.42
CA ALA A 392 0.58 -1.95 -14.01
C ALA A 392 1.46 -0.81 -13.48
N ALA A 393 2.44 -0.35 -14.26
CA ALA A 393 3.34 0.73 -13.85
C ALA A 393 2.61 2.05 -13.57
N PHE A 394 1.66 2.46 -14.41
CA PHE A 394 0.89 3.68 -14.16
C PHE A 394 -0.01 3.57 -12.93
N LEU A 395 -0.55 2.40 -12.64
CA LEU A 395 -1.31 2.15 -11.40
C LEU A 395 -0.41 2.21 -10.15
N VAL A 396 0.85 1.76 -10.26
CA VAL A 396 1.85 1.90 -9.19
C VAL A 396 2.31 3.35 -9.06
N MET A 397 2.52 4.07 -10.18
CA MET A 397 2.82 5.51 -10.14
C MET A 397 1.72 6.33 -9.47
N ALA A 398 0.46 5.89 -9.55
CA ALA A 398 -0.67 6.56 -8.90
C ALA A 398 -0.53 6.63 -7.35
N ILE A 399 0.39 5.84 -6.75
CA ILE A 399 0.76 5.93 -5.33
C ILE A 399 1.27 7.33 -4.97
N VAL A 400 1.75 8.11 -5.94
CA VAL A 400 2.14 9.52 -5.74
C VAL A 400 1.01 10.39 -5.18
N GLY A 401 -0.26 10.00 -5.32
CA GLY A 401 -1.39 10.67 -4.68
C GLY A 401 -1.23 10.82 -3.16
N GLY A 402 -0.59 9.82 -2.51
CA GLY A 402 -0.27 9.86 -1.09
C GLY A 402 0.83 10.85 -0.69
N ALA A 403 1.62 11.35 -1.65
CA ALA A 403 2.60 12.40 -1.41
C ALA A 403 2.03 13.81 -1.65
N LEU A 404 1.03 13.95 -2.54
CA LEU A 404 0.53 15.24 -3.00
C LEU A 404 -0.57 15.81 -2.10
N MET A 405 -1.51 14.98 -1.63
CA MET A 405 -2.71 15.46 -0.95
C MET A 405 -2.56 15.70 0.57
N PRO A 406 -1.78 14.93 1.36
CA PRO A 406 -1.62 15.19 2.78
C PRO A 406 -1.08 16.58 3.11
N PRO A 407 -0.13 17.18 2.37
CA PRO A 407 0.29 18.56 2.61
C PRO A 407 -0.85 19.57 2.46
N LEU A 408 -1.76 19.36 1.50
CA LEU A 408 -2.95 20.21 1.31
C LEU A 408 -3.91 20.10 2.51
N GLN A 409 -4.08 18.88 3.05
CA GLN A 409 -4.89 18.68 4.26
C GLN A 409 -4.23 19.36 5.47
N GLY A 410 -2.91 19.27 5.62
CA GLY A 410 -2.15 19.95 6.66
C GLY A 410 -2.35 21.47 6.63
N MET A 411 -2.27 22.08 5.43
CA MET A 411 -2.53 23.52 5.25
C MET A 411 -3.96 23.94 5.66
N LEU A 412 -4.95 23.05 5.49
CA LEU A 412 -6.31 23.31 5.97
C LEU A 412 -6.38 23.25 7.50
N ILE A 413 -5.71 22.29 8.11
CA ILE A 413 -5.68 22.12 9.58
C ILE A 413 -5.04 23.31 10.27
N ASP A 414 -4.01 23.91 9.66
CA ASP A 414 -3.29 25.07 10.19
C ASP A 414 -4.19 26.33 10.31
N GLN A 415 -5.40 26.33 9.76
CA GLN A 415 -6.35 27.46 9.85
C GLN A 415 -7.14 27.50 11.18
N GLU A 416 -6.93 26.55 12.09
CA GLU A 416 -7.62 26.38 13.37
C GLU A 416 -9.13 26.14 13.24
N THR A 417 -9.86 27.02 12.54
CA THR A 417 -11.32 26.89 12.31
C THR A 417 -11.69 27.20 10.85
N ILE A 418 -12.61 26.43 10.29
CA ILE A 418 -13.19 26.63 8.96
C ILE A 418 -14.72 26.59 9.10
N TRP A 419 -15.41 27.65 8.68
CA TRP A 419 -16.86 27.80 8.78
C TRP A 419 -17.43 27.55 10.19
N GLY A 420 -16.67 27.94 11.23
CA GLY A 420 -17.10 27.79 12.63
C GLY A 420 -16.93 26.38 13.21
N MET A 421 -16.33 25.45 12.46
CA MET A 421 -15.99 24.09 12.91
C MET A 421 -14.47 23.94 13.04
N PRO A 422 -13.96 23.02 13.89
CA PRO A 422 -12.53 22.74 13.95
C PRO A 422 -11.97 22.41 12.58
N ALA A 423 -10.88 23.07 12.18
CA ALA A 423 -10.28 22.89 10.86
C ALA A 423 -9.82 21.43 10.62
N VAL A 424 -9.42 20.74 11.68
CA VAL A 424 -9.05 19.32 11.60
C VAL A 424 -10.23 18.47 11.11
N ASN A 425 -11.46 18.71 11.61
CA ASN A 425 -12.67 18.00 11.16
C ASN A 425 -12.99 18.34 9.71
N MET A 426 -12.99 19.65 9.37
CA MET A 426 -13.30 20.13 8.02
C MET A 426 -12.29 19.68 6.98
N SER A 427 -11.04 19.43 7.36
CA SER A 427 -9.99 18.93 6.45
C SER A 427 -10.33 17.58 5.82
N PHE A 428 -11.19 16.78 6.46
CA PHE A 428 -11.66 15.50 5.93
C PHE A 428 -12.65 15.63 4.76
N LEU A 429 -13.02 16.84 4.35
CA LEU A 429 -13.67 17.07 3.05
C LEU A 429 -12.78 16.61 1.88
N LEU A 430 -11.45 16.70 1.99
CA LEU A 430 -10.55 16.20 0.95
C LEU A 430 -10.65 14.68 0.76
N PRO A 431 -10.51 13.83 1.80
CA PRO A 431 -10.79 12.40 1.68
C PRO A 431 -12.21 12.10 1.19
N LEU A 432 -13.22 12.87 1.61
CA LEU A 432 -14.60 12.69 1.15
C LEU A 432 -14.71 12.82 -0.38
N VAL A 433 -14.12 13.87 -0.95
CA VAL A 433 -14.07 14.06 -2.42
C VAL A 433 -13.38 12.86 -3.09
N CYS A 434 -12.28 12.36 -2.50
CA CYS A 434 -11.59 11.18 -3.03
C CYS A 434 -12.52 9.94 -3.04
N PHE A 435 -13.27 9.70 -1.98
CA PHE A 435 -14.20 8.57 -1.93
C PHE A 435 -15.37 8.73 -2.93
N LEU A 436 -15.86 9.93 -3.17
CA LEU A 436 -16.85 10.18 -4.22
C LEU A 436 -16.33 9.82 -5.62
N VAL A 437 -15.07 10.14 -5.93
CA VAL A 437 -14.41 9.72 -7.18
C VAL A 437 -14.39 8.19 -7.30
N ILE A 438 -14.09 7.48 -6.20
CA ILE A 438 -14.06 6.01 -6.18
C ILE A 438 -15.46 5.43 -6.39
N ILE A 439 -16.50 6.01 -5.78
CA ILE A 439 -17.90 5.60 -5.98
C ILE A 439 -18.29 5.75 -7.45
N VAL A 440 -17.98 6.91 -8.07
CA VAL A 440 -18.26 7.17 -9.48
C VAL A 440 -17.56 6.15 -10.38
N TYR A 441 -16.29 5.86 -10.11
CA TYR A 441 -15.54 4.82 -10.82
C TYR A 441 -16.18 3.43 -10.69
N GLY A 442 -16.54 3.04 -9.46
CA GLY A 442 -17.25 1.78 -9.18
C GLY A 442 -18.57 1.66 -9.94
N TYR A 443 -19.37 2.73 -9.93
CA TYR A 443 -20.64 2.80 -10.64
C TYR A 443 -20.48 2.73 -12.17
N ARG A 444 -19.61 3.56 -12.75
CA ARG A 444 -19.38 3.59 -14.20
C ARG A 444 -18.83 2.27 -14.72
N SER A 445 -17.85 1.69 -14.04
CA SER A 445 -17.30 0.38 -14.40
C SER A 445 -18.35 -0.74 -14.30
N PHE A 446 -19.29 -0.65 -13.35
CA PHE A 446 -20.40 -1.59 -13.23
C PHE A 446 -21.42 -1.45 -14.37
N MET A 447 -21.76 -0.22 -14.76
CA MET A 447 -22.71 0.03 -15.86
C MET A 447 -22.15 -0.44 -17.20
N GLN A 448 -20.85 -0.22 -17.48
CA GLN A 448 -20.20 -0.73 -18.69
C GLN A 448 -20.22 -2.27 -18.77
N LEU A 449 -20.04 -2.96 -17.63
CA LEU A 449 -20.14 -4.42 -17.60
C LEU A 449 -21.55 -4.91 -17.98
N LYS A 450 -22.60 -4.15 -17.64
CA LYS A 450 -23.98 -4.46 -18.02
C LYS A 450 -24.27 -4.24 -19.50
N SER A 451 -23.63 -3.26 -20.13
CA SER A 451 -23.84 -2.96 -21.55
C SER A 451 -23.16 -3.95 -22.50
N ILE A 452 -22.20 -4.73 -22.00
CA ILE A 452 -21.47 -5.76 -22.77
C ILE A 452 -22.14 -7.15 -22.67
N LYS A 453 -23.01 -7.34 -21.65
CA LYS A 453 -23.83 -8.55 -21.47
C LYS A 453 -25.20 -8.39 -22.10
#